data_bff6a936055191901f20cf0ab728db21
#
_entry.id   bff6a936055191901f20cf0ab728db21
#
_cell.length_a   1.000
_cell.length_b   1.000
_cell.length_c   1.000
_cell.angle_alpha   90.00
_cell.angle_beta   90.00
_cell.angle_gamma   90.00
#
_symmetry.space_group_name_H-M   'P 1'
#
loop_
_entity.id
_entity.type
_entity.pdbx_description
1 polymer ?
#
loop_
_entity_poly.entity_id
_entity_poly.type
_entity_poly.pdbx_seq_one_letter_code
_entity_poly.pdbx_strand_id
1 'polypeptide(L)'
;IRNERIMMKEQKISPAKEEEITRTQWMRYERARDNGHLDYVQVAQRCDDFYQGEQWDPEDESALEQEGRPALTINTILPTINTILGEQSTRRADIQFKPRRNANEAVADTLTKLYMQIADNNKLDWVEQQVFSDGLIMDGRGYFDVRMDFSDHIEGEIRITAKDPLDI
;
A
#
# COMPACT_ATOMS: atom_id res chain seq x y z
N ILE A 1 31.99 -34.91 -12.19
CA ILE A 1 31.66 -33.55 -11.75
C ILE A 1 30.52 -33.71 -10.73
N ARG A 2 30.88 -33.58 -9.48
CA ARG A 2 30.08 -33.94 -8.29
C ARG A 2 29.18 -32.77 -7.95
N ASN A 3 27.86 -32.95 -8.08
CA ASN A 3 26.85 -32.00 -7.64
C ASN A 3 26.89 -31.88 -6.11
N GLU A 4 27.53 -30.87 -5.59
CA GLU A 4 27.36 -30.44 -4.23
C GLU A 4 26.07 -29.60 -4.17
N ARG A 5 24.94 -30.27 -3.88
CA ARG A 5 23.75 -29.61 -3.37
C ARG A 5 24.17 -28.92 -2.07
N ILE A 6 24.22 -27.61 -2.10
CA ILE A 6 24.26 -26.79 -0.88
C ILE A 6 22.92 -27.01 -0.17
N MET A 7 22.87 -28.02 0.69
CA MET A 7 21.81 -28.16 1.66
C MET A 7 21.98 -27.00 2.63
N MET A 8 21.18 -25.95 2.47
CA MET A 8 20.93 -25.02 3.57
C MET A 8 20.43 -25.87 4.74
N LYS A 9 21.28 -26.09 5.76
CA LYS A 9 20.87 -26.66 7.04
C LYS A 9 19.83 -25.70 7.61
N GLU A 10 18.56 -26.10 7.60
CA GLU A 10 17.55 -25.47 8.45
C GLU A 10 18.11 -25.50 9.87
N GLN A 11 18.59 -24.35 10.33
CA GLN A 11 18.93 -24.18 11.74
C GLN A 11 17.61 -24.26 12.52
N LYS A 12 17.31 -25.45 13.07
CA LYS A 12 16.20 -25.61 14.01
C LYS A 12 16.45 -24.66 15.16
N ILE A 13 15.63 -23.62 15.23
CA ILE A 13 15.63 -22.65 16.33
C ILE A 13 15.23 -23.43 17.58
N SER A 14 15.92 -23.21 18.70
CA SER A 14 15.53 -23.86 19.95
C SER A 14 14.15 -23.37 20.40
N PRO A 15 13.31 -24.22 21.03
CA PRO A 15 11.97 -23.82 21.47
C PRO A 15 11.96 -22.55 22.35
N ALA A 16 12.94 -22.39 23.21
CA ALA A 16 13.09 -21.19 24.04
C ALA A 16 13.37 -19.93 23.23
N LYS A 17 14.13 -20.04 22.14
CA LYS A 17 14.41 -18.90 21.26
C LYS A 17 13.20 -18.56 20.37
N GLU A 18 12.42 -19.56 20.00
CA GLU A 18 11.17 -19.39 19.26
C GLU A 18 10.13 -18.65 20.11
N GLU A 19 10.01 -19.01 21.38
CA GLU A 19 9.12 -18.35 22.35
C GLU A 19 9.55 -16.89 22.60
N GLU A 20 10.86 -16.62 22.73
CA GLU A 20 11.40 -15.27 22.86
C GLU A 20 11.11 -14.41 21.63
N ILE A 21 11.28 -14.96 20.41
CA ILE A 21 10.96 -14.28 19.15
C ILE A 21 9.47 -13.96 19.10
N THR A 22 8.62 -14.94 19.39
CA THR A 22 7.17 -14.78 19.38
C THR A 22 6.72 -13.69 20.36
N ARG A 23 7.24 -13.71 21.60
CA ARG A 23 6.96 -12.68 22.59
C ARG A 23 7.40 -11.30 22.14
N THR A 24 8.58 -11.20 21.54
CA THR A 24 9.12 -9.93 21.05
C THR A 24 8.27 -9.37 19.90
N GLN A 25 7.84 -10.22 18.97
CA GLN A 25 6.98 -9.81 17.87
C GLN A 25 5.59 -9.39 18.37
N TRP A 26 5.05 -10.13 19.33
CA TRP A 26 3.77 -9.79 19.95
C TRP A 26 3.81 -8.40 20.63
N MET A 27 4.85 -8.14 21.43
CA MET A 27 5.03 -6.82 22.07
C MET A 27 5.18 -5.68 21.03
N ARG A 28 5.82 -5.95 19.90
CA ARG A 28 5.94 -4.96 18.81
C ARG A 28 4.59 -4.68 18.16
N TYR A 29 3.81 -5.73 17.94
CA TYR A 29 2.45 -5.61 17.41
C TYR A 29 1.55 -4.79 18.35
N GLU A 30 1.50 -5.15 19.64
CA GLU A 30 0.73 -4.41 20.64
C GLU A 30 1.14 -2.93 20.69
N ARG A 31 2.44 -2.67 20.70
CA ARG A 31 2.95 -1.29 20.71
C ARG A 31 2.58 -0.52 19.44
N ALA A 32 2.60 -1.15 18.28
CA ALA A 32 2.20 -0.50 17.02
C ALA A 32 0.70 -0.19 17.02
N ARG A 33 -0.11 -1.15 17.45
CA ARG A 33 -1.57 -0.98 17.58
C ARG A 33 -1.94 0.13 18.56
N ASP A 34 -1.33 0.14 19.74
CA ASP A 34 -1.67 1.07 20.83
C ASP A 34 -1.08 2.48 20.63
N ASN A 35 -0.13 2.65 19.72
CA ASN A 35 0.51 3.95 19.40
C ASN A 35 -0.23 4.72 18.28
N GLY A 36 -1.55 4.74 18.30
CA GLY A 36 -2.35 5.58 17.42
C GLY A 36 -2.78 4.93 16.11
N HIS A 37 -2.55 3.62 15.91
CA HIS A 37 -3.08 2.92 14.74
C HIS A 37 -4.60 2.81 14.79
N LEU A 38 -5.18 2.54 15.96
CA LEU A 38 -6.65 2.49 16.13
C LEU A 38 -7.28 3.85 15.85
N ASP A 39 -6.67 4.93 16.34
CA ASP A 39 -7.14 6.29 16.06
C ASP A 39 -7.09 6.60 14.57
N TYR A 40 -6.00 6.18 13.91
CA TYR A 40 -5.87 6.32 12.45
C TYR A 40 -6.97 5.57 11.70
N VAL A 41 -7.23 4.32 12.05
CA VAL A 41 -8.28 3.51 11.39
C VAL A 41 -9.65 4.19 11.50
N GLN A 42 -10.00 4.73 12.67
CA GLN A 42 -11.27 5.46 12.86
C GLN A 42 -11.34 6.71 11.99
N VAL A 43 -10.25 7.49 11.95
CA VAL A 43 -10.19 8.70 11.11
C VAL A 43 -10.24 8.34 9.62
N ALA A 44 -9.50 7.31 9.20
CA ALA A 44 -9.47 6.87 7.81
C ALA A 44 -10.84 6.37 7.34
N GLN A 45 -11.55 5.58 8.15
CA GLN A 45 -12.92 5.15 7.87
C GLN A 45 -13.87 6.35 7.75
N ARG A 46 -13.78 7.30 8.68
CA ARG A 46 -14.60 8.51 8.61
C ARG A 46 -14.31 9.35 7.35
N CYS A 47 -13.05 9.42 6.92
CA CYS A 47 -12.66 10.09 5.67
C CYS A 47 -13.26 9.40 4.44
N ASP A 48 -13.26 8.07 4.43
CA ASP A 48 -13.85 7.28 3.35
C ASP A 48 -15.37 7.45 3.30
N ASP A 49 -16.07 7.42 4.44
CA ASP A 49 -17.51 7.73 4.56
C ASP A 49 -17.83 9.11 3.95
N PHE A 50 -17.02 10.12 4.29
CA PHE A 50 -17.19 11.47 3.74
C PHE A 50 -16.94 11.54 2.22
N TYR A 51 -15.98 10.77 1.72
CA TYR A 51 -15.75 10.67 0.28
C TYR A 51 -16.91 10.01 -0.44
N GLN A 52 -17.51 8.97 0.15
CA GLN A 52 -18.70 8.29 -0.38
C GLN A 52 -19.97 9.13 -0.27
N GLY A 53 -19.97 10.15 0.58
CA GLY A 53 -21.12 11.03 0.80
C GLY A 53 -21.93 10.70 2.06
N GLU A 54 -21.48 9.74 2.84
CA GLU A 54 -22.06 9.37 4.12
C GLU A 54 -21.54 10.30 5.23
N GLN A 55 -22.08 11.51 5.25
CA GLN A 55 -21.58 12.60 6.10
C GLN A 55 -22.38 12.78 7.40
N TRP A 56 -23.55 12.15 7.49
CA TRP A 56 -24.39 12.22 8.67
C TRP A 56 -24.05 11.09 9.65
N ASP A 57 -24.08 11.43 10.95
CA ASP A 57 -24.05 10.37 11.94
C ASP A 57 -25.42 9.67 11.97
N PRO A 58 -25.48 8.34 12.11
CA PRO A 58 -26.72 7.57 12.05
C PRO A 58 -27.78 8.04 13.07
N GLU A 59 -27.36 8.57 14.22
CA GLU A 59 -28.25 9.12 15.25
C GLU A 59 -28.92 10.43 14.77
N ASP A 60 -28.14 11.32 14.15
CA ASP A 60 -28.62 12.59 13.62
C ASP A 60 -29.52 12.38 12.41
N GLU A 61 -29.18 11.45 11.52
CA GLU A 61 -30.00 11.07 10.38
C GLU A 61 -31.36 10.53 10.85
N SER A 62 -31.38 9.62 11.82
CA SER A 62 -32.58 9.06 12.42
C SER A 62 -33.44 10.14 13.11
N ALA A 63 -32.80 11.09 13.79
CA ALA A 63 -33.52 12.20 14.41
C ALA A 63 -34.22 13.12 13.38
N LEU A 64 -33.51 13.42 12.27
CA LEU A 64 -34.08 14.20 11.17
C LEU A 64 -35.27 13.50 10.51
N GLU A 65 -35.17 12.19 10.27
CA GLU A 65 -36.26 11.38 9.71
C GLU A 65 -37.51 11.39 10.61
N GLN A 66 -37.30 11.27 11.92
CA GLN A 66 -38.43 11.36 12.88
C GLN A 66 -39.11 12.71 12.86
N GLU A 67 -38.40 13.79 12.57
CA GLU A 67 -38.93 15.13 12.39
C GLU A 67 -39.53 15.34 10.98
N GLY A 68 -39.44 14.35 10.08
CA GLY A 68 -39.90 14.48 8.68
C GLY A 68 -39.01 15.39 7.83
N ARG A 69 -37.78 15.60 8.23
CA ARG A 69 -36.74 16.40 7.54
C ARG A 69 -35.77 15.49 6.81
N PRO A 70 -35.52 15.71 5.51
CA PRO A 70 -34.52 14.89 4.78
C PRO A 70 -33.09 15.26 5.21
N ALA A 71 -32.24 14.26 5.43
CA ALA A 71 -30.81 14.43 5.59
C ALA A 71 -30.17 14.67 4.19
N LEU A 72 -29.95 15.94 3.85
CA LEU A 72 -29.41 16.32 2.54
C LEU A 72 -27.88 16.43 2.61
N THR A 73 -27.20 15.66 1.78
CA THR A 73 -25.73 15.74 1.61
C THR A 73 -25.40 16.33 0.23
N ILE A 74 -24.58 17.38 0.21
CA ILE A 74 -23.99 17.93 -1.01
C ILE A 74 -22.51 17.60 -0.98
N ASN A 75 -22.15 16.46 -1.60
CA ASN A 75 -20.76 16.00 -1.59
C ASN A 75 -19.88 16.83 -2.52
N THR A 76 -19.10 17.76 -1.98
CA THR A 76 -18.09 18.54 -2.70
C THR A 76 -16.69 17.94 -2.61
N ILE A 77 -16.49 16.96 -1.73
CA ILE A 77 -15.21 16.29 -1.51
C ILE A 77 -14.87 15.40 -2.70
N LEU A 78 -15.81 14.56 -3.12
CA LEU A 78 -15.65 13.62 -4.22
C LEU A 78 -15.17 14.29 -5.53
N PRO A 79 -15.78 15.36 -6.07
CA PRO A 79 -15.29 16.00 -7.28
C PRO A 79 -13.93 16.67 -7.07
N THR A 80 -13.63 17.16 -5.87
CA THR A 80 -12.32 17.77 -5.56
C THR A 80 -11.22 16.72 -5.60
N ILE A 81 -11.41 15.57 -4.93
CA ILE A 81 -10.45 14.46 -4.94
C ILE A 81 -10.28 13.91 -6.36
N ASN A 82 -11.36 13.70 -7.10
CA ASN A 82 -11.30 13.22 -8.48
C ASN A 82 -10.56 14.18 -9.41
N THR A 83 -10.63 15.49 -9.17
CA THR A 83 -9.85 16.48 -9.92
C THR A 83 -8.35 16.32 -9.64
N ILE A 84 -7.95 16.12 -8.38
CA ILE A 84 -6.55 15.90 -7.99
C ILE A 84 -6.02 14.58 -8.60
N LEU A 85 -6.83 13.51 -8.55
CA LEU A 85 -6.48 12.22 -9.16
C LEU A 85 -6.32 12.33 -10.68
N GLY A 86 -7.20 13.10 -11.35
CA GLY A 86 -7.07 13.37 -12.77
C GLY A 86 -5.79 14.12 -13.12
N GLU A 87 -5.41 15.10 -12.33
CA GLU A 87 -4.16 15.84 -12.51
C GLU A 87 -2.93 14.95 -12.28
N GLN A 88 -2.94 14.09 -11.27
CA GLN A 88 -1.88 13.12 -11.00
C GLN A 88 -1.70 12.14 -12.17
N SER A 89 -2.80 11.62 -12.72
CA SER A 89 -2.74 10.65 -13.82
C SER A 89 -2.17 11.22 -15.11
N THR A 90 -2.22 12.55 -15.31
CA THR A 90 -1.64 13.23 -16.49
C THR A 90 -0.17 13.60 -16.32
N ARG A 91 0.31 13.71 -15.08
CA ARG A 91 1.68 14.12 -14.74
C ARG A 91 2.56 12.92 -14.35
N ARG A 92 2.77 12.02 -15.32
CA ARG A 92 3.65 10.88 -15.11
C ARG A 92 5.11 11.27 -15.25
N ALA A 93 5.97 10.72 -14.41
CA ALA A 93 7.40 10.90 -14.47
C ALA A 93 8.09 9.60 -14.90
N ASP A 94 8.87 9.66 -15.96
CA ASP A 94 9.72 8.52 -16.36
C ASP A 94 10.92 8.40 -15.43
N ILE A 95 11.13 7.18 -14.89
CA ILE A 95 12.29 6.89 -14.07
C ILE A 95 13.42 6.36 -14.93
N GLN A 96 14.58 7.02 -14.86
CA GLN A 96 15.79 6.65 -15.56
C GLN A 96 16.96 6.48 -14.57
N PHE A 97 17.69 5.38 -14.71
CA PHE A 97 18.93 5.15 -13.97
C PHE A 97 20.07 5.87 -14.68
N LYS A 98 20.86 6.63 -13.91
CA LYS A 98 22.05 7.30 -14.42
C LYS A 98 23.30 6.81 -13.70
N PRO A 99 24.42 6.60 -14.43
CA PRO A 99 25.65 6.16 -13.80
C PRO A 99 26.16 7.24 -12.85
N ARG A 100 26.64 6.81 -11.68
CA ARG A 100 27.26 7.71 -10.70
C ARG A 100 28.78 7.61 -10.79
N ARG A 101 29.45 8.72 -11.04
CA ARG A 101 30.92 8.82 -11.23
C ARG A 101 31.37 7.99 -12.45
N ASN A 102 32.38 7.12 -12.30
CA ASN A 102 32.94 6.28 -13.37
C ASN A 102 32.19 4.93 -13.54
N ALA A 103 30.89 4.87 -13.17
CA ALA A 103 30.09 3.67 -13.37
C ALA A 103 29.76 3.46 -14.86
N ASN A 104 29.51 2.21 -15.24
CA ASN A 104 29.28 1.84 -16.64
C ASN A 104 27.87 2.30 -17.08
N GLU A 105 27.83 3.08 -18.16
CA GLU A 105 26.59 3.60 -18.76
C GLU A 105 25.70 2.46 -19.30
N ALA A 106 26.29 1.40 -19.85
CA ALA A 106 25.54 0.24 -20.32
C ALA A 106 24.78 -0.50 -19.18
N VAL A 107 25.32 -0.48 -17.96
CA VAL A 107 24.63 -1.05 -16.79
C VAL A 107 23.43 -0.17 -16.41
N ALA A 108 23.56 1.14 -16.43
CA ALA A 108 22.47 2.05 -16.14
C ALA A 108 21.32 1.91 -17.15
N ASP A 109 21.63 1.79 -18.44
CA ASP A 109 20.65 1.52 -19.50
C ASP A 109 19.96 0.17 -19.30
N THR A 110 20.70 -0.87 -18.92
CA THR A 110 20.13 -2.19 -18.64
C THR A 110 19.16 -2.13 -17.46
N LEU A 111 19.55 -1.43 -16.38
CA LEU A 111 18.68 -1.25 -15.22
C LEU A 111 17.41 -0.44 -15.56
N THR A 112 17.52 0.57 -16.41
CA THR A 112 16.35 1.35 -16.87
C THR A 112 15.37 0.45 -17.63
N LYS A 113 15.87 -0.38 -18.56
CA LYS A 113 15.03 -1.32 -19.31
C LYS A 113 14.40 -2.38 -18.42
N LEU A 114 15.16 -2.90 -17.46
CA LEU A 114 14.64 -3.88 -16.48
C LEU A 114 13.53 -3.26 -15.62
N TYR A 115 13.72 -2.02 -15.15
CA TYR A 115 12.69 -1.31 -14.41
C TYR A 115 11.42 -1.13 -15.24
N MET A 116 11.54 -0.68 -16.49
CA MET A 116 10.39 -0.53 -17.39
C MET A 116 9.64 -1.85 -17.57
N GLN A 117 10.35 -2.96 -17.75
CA GLN A 117 9.73 -4.27 -17.87
C GLN A 117 8.98 -4.68 -16.60
N ILE A 118 9.56 -4.45 -15.42
CA ILE A 118 8.91 -4.74 -14.13
C ILE A 118 7.67 -3.85 -13.97
N ALA A 119 7.75 -2.57 -14.32
CA ALA A 119 6.66 -1.62 -14.25
C ALA A 119 5.49 -2.05 -15.15
N ASP A 120 5.77 -2.43 -16.40
CA ASP A 120 4.78 -2.90 -17.37
C ASP A 120 4.10 -4.21 -16.91
N ASN A 121 4.89 -5.18 -16.44
CA ASN A 121 4.37 -6.47 -15.96
C ASN A 121 3.42 -6.30 -14.77
N ASN A 122 3.68 -5.33 -13.90
CA ASN A 122 2.88 -5.05 -12.72
C ASN A 122 1.80 -3.98 -12.93
N LYS A 123 1.72 -3.38 -14.14
CA LYS A 123 0.85 -2.22 -14.40
C LYS A 123 1.06 -1.13 -13.34
N LEU A 124 2.33 -0.77 -13.10
CA LEU A 124 2.74 0.08 -11.99
C LEU A 124 1.99 1.41 -11.98
N ASP A 125 1.69 1.99 -13.12
CA ASP A 125 0.89 3.21 -13.25
C ASP A 125 -0.47 3.11 -12.57
N TRP A 126 -1.12 1.96 -12.69
CA TRP A 126 -2.40 1.69 -12.04
C TRP A 126 -2.24 1.53 -10.53
N VAL A 127 -1.20 0.79 -10.11
CA VAL A 127 -0.91 0.59 -8.69
C VAL A 127 -0.56 1.92 -8.01
N GLU A 128 0.24 2.77 -8.65
CA GLU A 128 0.57 4.11 -8.16
C GLU A 128 -0.68 4.99 -8.01
N GLN A 129 -1.57 4.96 -9.00
CA GLN A 129 -2.81 5.72 -8.93
C GLN A 129 -3.70 5.23 -7.78
N GLN A 130 -3.78 3.92 -7.56
CA GLN A 130 -4.55 3.34 -6.46
C GLN A 130 -3.96 3.76 -5.11
N VAL A 131 -2.65 3.59 -4.90
CA VAL A 131 -1.97 3.99 -3.66
C VAL A 131 -2.11 5.49 -3.38
N PHE A 132 -2.04 6.31 -4.44
CA PHE A 132 -2.23 7.75 -4.30
C PHE A 132 -3.69 8.12 -3.95
N SER A 133 -4.65 7.42 -4.54
CA SER A 133 -6.08 7.57 -4.22
C SER A 133 -6.35 7.22 -2.77
N ASP A 134 -5.86 6.07 -2.30
CA ASP A 134 -6.01 5.63 -0.92
C ASP A 134 -5.38 6.65 0.05
N GLY A 135 -4.19 7.16 -0.29
CA GLY A 135 -3.54 8.21 0.49
C GLY A 135 -4.31 9.53 0.55
N LEU A 136 -5.04 9.91 -0.52
CA LEU A 136 -5.86 11.12 -0.52
C LEU A 136 -7.15 10.95 0.27
N ILE A 137 -7.75 9.76 0.23
CA ILE A 137 -9.03 9.46 0.87
C ILE A 137 -8.83 9.10 2.34
N MET A 138 -7.82 8.28 2.66
CA MET A 138 -7.61 7.68 3.97
C MET A 138 -6.47 8.33 4.77
N ASP A 139 -6.63 9.59 5.12
CA ASP A 139 -5.75 10.35 6.04
C ASP A 139 -4.24 10.30 5.69
N GLY A 140 -3.92 10.39 4.40
CA GLY A 140 -2.56 10.61 3.91
C GLY A 140 -1.66 9.37 3.90
N ARG A 141 -2.18 8.16 4.05
CA ARG A 141 -1.40 6.93 4.01
C ARG A 141 -1.78 6.07 2.81
N GLY A 142 -0.78 5.66 2.04
CA GLY A 142 -0.92 4.70 0.96
C GLY A 142 0.28 3.75 0.97
N TYR A 143 0.06 2.47 0.68
CA TYR A 143 1.07 1.43 0.83
C TYR A 143 1.27 0.60 -0.42
N PHE A 144 2.55 0.38 -0.77
CA PHE A 144 2.96 -0.59 -1.77
C PHE A 144 3.42 -1.88 -1.10
N ASP A 145 2.98 -3.01 -1.63
CA ASP A 145 3.55 -4.33 -1.31
C ASP A 145 4.46 -4.75 -2.47
N VAL A 146 5.74 -4.89 -2.19
CA VAL A 146 6.75 -5.34 -3.17
C VAL A 146 7.32 -6.67 -2.69
N ARG A 147 7.05 -7.74 -3.44
CA ARG A 147 7.48 -9.09 -3.07
C ARG A 147 7.95 -9.89 -4.29
N MET A 148 8.72 -10.95 -4.01
CA MET A 148 8.96 -12.02 -4.99
C MET A 148 7.80 -13.00 -4.95
N ASP A 149 7.18 -13.24 -6.10
CA ASP A 149 6.12 -14.23 -6.29
C ASP A 149 6.68 -15.43 -7.05
N PHE A 150 6.49 -16.64 -6.51
CA PHE A 150 6.95 -17.90 -7.07
C PHE A 150 5.79 -18.79 -7.53
N SER A 151 4.56 -18.25 -7.59
CA SER A 151 3.35 -19.02 -7.92
C SER A 151 3.36 -19.51 -9.36
N ASP A 152 3.80 -18.67 -10.29
CA ASP A 152 3.75 -18.94 -11.72
C ASP A 152 5.12 -19.39 -12.28
N HIS A 153 6.22 -18.93 -11.69
CA HIS A 153 7.59 -19.20 -12.15
C HIS A 153 8.53 -19.61 -11.02
N ILE A 154 9.31 -20.65 -11.26
CA ILE A 154 10.31 -21.17 -10.29
C ILE A 154 11.39 -20.12 -9.95
N GLU A 155 11.73 -19.27 -10.90
CA GLU A 155 12.74 -18.20 -10.71
C GLU A 155 12.15 -17.01 -9.94
N GLY A 156 10.84 -16.96 -9.79
CA GLY A 156 10.11 -15.87 -9.15
C GLY A 156 9.98 -14.62 -10.01
N GLU A 157 8.95 -13.88 -9.78
CA GLU A 157 8.70 -12.57 -10.39
C GLU A 157 8.54 -11.49 -9.32
N ILE A 158 8.97 -10.27 -9.63
CA ILE A 158 8.70 -9.13 -8.76
C ILE A 158 7.25 -8.72 -8.93
N ARG A 159 6.46 -8.85 -7.86
CA ARG A 159 5.07 -8.44 -7.80
C ARG A 159 4.94 -7.17 -6.99
N ILE A 160 4.28 -6.16 -7.58
CA ILE A 160 3.99 -4.87 -6.93
C ILE A 160 2.48 -4.70 -6.90
N THR A 161 1.91 -4.53 -5.71
CA THR A 161 0.47 -4.34 -5.52
C THR A 161 0.21 -3.21 -4.52
N ALA A 162 -0.95 -2.56 -4.64
CA ALA A 162 -1.45 -1.68 -3.58
C ALA A 162 -1.95 -2.51 -2.40
N LYS A 163 -1.81 -1.96 -1.21
CA LYS A 163 -2.39 -2.51 0.02
C LYS A 163 -3.34 -1.50 0.62
N ASP A 164 -4.50 -2.00 1.03
CA ASP A 164 -5.46 -1.20 1.75
C ASP A 164 -4.86 -0.70 3.06
N PRO A 165 -4.88 0.62 3.32
CA PRO A 165 -4.36 1.20 4.56
C PRO A 165 -5.06 0.69 5.83
N LEU A 166 -6.28 0.18 5.71
CA LEU A 166 -7.05 -0.36 6.85
C LEU A 166 -6.65 -1.79 7.21
N ASP A 167 -6.00 -2.52 6.29
CA ASP A 167 -5.59 -3.93 6.45
C ASP A 167 -4.16 -4.10 7.00
N ILE A 168 -3.46 -3.02 7.35
CA ILE A 168 -2.03 -3.04 7.75
C ILE A 168 -1.84 -2.92 9.25
#